data_397b7bb8db29c9dab94c1d5ba39b25d9
#
_entry.id   397b7bb8db29c9dab94c1d5ba39b25d9
#
_cell.length_a   1.000
_cell.length_b   1.000
_cell.length_c   1.000
_cell.angle_alpha   90.00
_cell.angle_beta   90.00
_cell.angle_gamma   90.00
#
_symmetry.space_group_name_H-M   'P 1'
#
loop_
_entity.id
_entity.type
_entity.pdbx_description
1 polymer ?
#
loop_
_entity_poly.entity_id
_entity_poly.type
_entity_poly.pdbx_seq_one_letter_code
_entity_poly.pdbx_strand_id
1 'polypeptide(L)'
;MTQPSPESAAAPVLLQAEQLGKTYQSGGNRLVVFQNVSFTIHSGEMVAIAGPSGSGKSTLLHLLGGLDRPTRGTVKVAEFDIAKLADVDLARFRNREIGFIFQFHQLLPEFTALENVMMPLLISRSPVDKARRQAAVMLEKVGLPDRASHRPGELSGGEQARIALARALVGSPRLLLADEPTGDLDSKTGDEIHSLLKEVHRTQSLTSVIVTHNERLAATCDRVLHLEDGRLT
;
A
#
# COMPACT_ATOMS: atom_id res chain seq x y z
N MET A 1 -15.91 27.66 37.11
CA MET A 1 -15.40 26.26 37.02
C MET A 1 -15.40 25.88 35.56
N THR A 2 -14.26 26.04 34.91
CA THR A 2 -14.04 25.69 33.48
C THR A 2 -13.68 24.21 33.44
N GLN A 3 -14.53 23.41 32.80
CA GLN A 3 -14.19 22.01 32.53
C GLN A 3 -13.01 21.98 31.53
N PRO A 4 -12.00 21.12 31.76
CA PRO A 4 -10.94 20.90 30.79
C PRO A 4 -11.56 20.25 29.54
N SER A 5 -11.22 20.80 28.36
CA SER A 5 -11.55 20.20 27.07
C SER A 5 -11.00 18.77 27.02
N PRO A 6 -11.71 17.81 26.39
CA PRO A 6 -11.18 16.44 26.25
C PRO A 6 -9.90 16.51 25.43
N GLU A 7 -8.78 16.11 26.02
CA GLU A 7 -7.54 15.83 25.30
C GLU A 7 -7.89 14.91 24.12
N SER A 8 -7.57 15.37 22.91
CA SER A 8 -7.68 14.56 21.70
C SER A 8 -6.81 13.33 21.90
N ALA A 9 -7.43 12.21 22.21
CA ALA A 9 -6.74 10.94 22.31
C ALA A 9 -6.01 10.68 20.98
N ALA A 10 -4.69 10.54 21.02
CA ALA A 10 -3.89 10.24 19.85
C ALA A 10 -4.45 9.00 19.14
N ALA A 11 -4.57 9.05 17.81
CA ALA A 11 -5.07 7.92 17.03
C ALA A 11 -4.26 6.64 17.36
N PRO A 12 -4.88 5.46 17.45
CA PRO A 12 -4.19 4.24 17.79
C PRO A 12 -3.12 3.89 16.75
N VAL A 13 -2.02 3.26 17.20
CA VAL A 13 -0.98 2.75 16.31
C VAL A 13 -1.55 1.61 15.48
N LEU A 14 -1.49 1.74 14.14
CA LEU A 14 -1.90 0.68 13.22
C LEU A 14 -0.71 -0.16 12.76
N LEU A 15 0.43 0.48 12.46
CA LEU A 15 1.64 -0.22 12.01
C LEU A 15 2.82 0.15 12.91
N GLN A 16 3.55 -0.87 13.35
CA GLN A 16 4.76 -0.72 14.16
C GLN A 16 5.87 -1.57 13.58
N ALA A 17 6.99 -0.94 13.25
CA ALA A 17 8.25 -1.57 12.89
C ALA A 17 9.23 -1.40 14.04
N GLU A 18 9.82 -2.51 14.53
CA GLU A 18 10.78 -2.49 15.63
C GLU A 18 12.07 -3.17 15.22
N GLN A 19 13.17 -2.41 15.25
CA GLN A 19 14.53 -2.86 14.97
C GLN A 19 14.66 -3.70 13.68
N LEU A 20 13.89 -3.32 12.64
CA LEU A 20 13.89 -4.04 11.38
C LEU A 20 15.27 -4.03 10.74
N GLY A 21 15.66 -5.19 10.26
CA GLY A 21 16.85 -5.37 9.44
C GLY A 21 16.60 -6.37 8.32
N LYS A 22 17.14 -6.07 7.15
CA LYS A 22 17.10 -6.97 6.00
C LYS A 22 18.47 -7.15 5.39
N THR A 23 18.83 -8.41 5.21
CA THR A 23 20.07 -8.83 4.55
C THR A 23 19.73 -9.94 3.56
N TYR A 24 20.15 -9.78 2.31
CA TYR A 24 20.10 -10.84 1.30
C TYR A 24 21.42 -11.56 1.20
N GLN A 25 21.37 -12.85 0.90
CA GLN A 25 22.54 -13.68 0.63
C GLN A 25 22.45 -14.19 -0.82
N SER A 26 23.49 -13.96 -1.62
CA SER A 26 23.57 -14.45 -3.00
C SER A 26 25.00 -14.83 -3.33
N GLY A 27 25.24 -16.10 -3.70
CA GLY A 27 26.55 -16.57 -4.17
C GLY A 27 27.70 -16.32 -3.22
N GLY A 28 27.48 -16.41 -1.89
CA GLY A 28 28.48 -16.12 -0.86
C GLY A 28 28.62 -14.64 -0.49
N ASN A 29 28.04 -13.73 -1.22
CA ASN A 29 27.99 -12.29 -0.90
C ASN A 29 26.81 -11.96 0.00
N ARG A 30 27.04 -11.07 0.96
CA ARG A 30 26.03 -10.55 1.89
C ARG A 30 25.71 -9.10 1.56
N LEU A 31 24.49 -8.84 1.13
CA LEU A 31 23.99 -7.49 0.90
C LEU A 31 23.12 -7.06 2.08
N VAL A 32 23.61 -6.14 2.89
CA VAL A 32 22.82 -5.50 3.96
C VAL A 32 22.06 -4.33 3.34
N VAL A 33 20.72 -4.39 3.37
CA VAL A 33 19.85 -3.32 2.83
C VAL A 33 19.67 -2.23 3.87
N PHE A 34 19.27 -2.60 5.09
CA PHE A 34 19.18 -1.70 6.24
C PHE A 34 19.22 -2.49 7.56
N GLN A 35 19.47 -1.77 8.67
CA GLN A 35 19.51 -2.31 10.02
C GLN A 35 18.89 -1.33 11.00
N ASN A 36 18.23 -1.89 12.04
CA ASN A 36 17.69 -1.13 13.17
C ASN A 36 16.67 -0.02 12.78
N VAL A 37 15.87 -0.25 11.73
CA VAL A 37 14.79 0.66 11.35
C VAL A 37 13.63 0.48 12.30
N SER A 38 13.20 1.57 12.96
CA SER A 38 12.08 1.56 13.90
C SER A 38 11.19 2.78 13.69
N PHE A 39 9.88 2.57 13.57
CA PHE A 39 8.88 3.65 13.47
C PHE A 39 7.47 3.11 13.72
N THR A 40 6.54 4.03 13.94
CA THR A 40 5.11 3.75 14.11
C THR A 40 4.31 4.60 13.15
N ILE A 41 3.16 4.07 12.71
CA ILE A 41 2.16 4.79 11.91
C ILE A 41 0.81 4.63 12.59
N HIS A 42 0.12 5.75 12.77
CA HIS A 42 -1.18 5.79 13.41
C HIS A 42 -2.32 5.53 12.42
N SER A 43 -3.44 5.05 12.93
CA SER A 43 -4.64 4.86 12.11
C SER A 43 -5.08 6.16 11.45
N GLY A 44 -5.36 6.12 10.15
CA GLY A 44 -5.74 7.29 9.37
C GLY A 44 -4.56 8.21 9.00
N GLU A 45 -3.31 7.78 9.19
CA GLU A 45 -2.12 8.55 8.79
C GLU A 45 -1.67 8.15 7.37
N MET A 46 -1.34 9.12 6.53
CA MET A 46 -0.70 8.93 5.23
C MET A 46 0.78 9.29 5.35
N VAL A 47 1.65 8.30 5.22
CA VAL A 47 3.10 8.47 5.39
C VAL A 47 3.82 8.21 4.07
N ALA A 48 4.66 9.15 3.65
CA ALA A 48 5.61 8.91 2.57
C ALA A 48 6.93 8.34 3.10
N ILE A 49 7.52 7.39 2.38
CA ILE A 49 8.90 6.94 2.56
C ILE A 49 9.69 7.41 1.33
N ALA A 50 10.53 8.42 1.53
CA ALA A 50 11.38 9.01 0.51
C ALA A 50 12.83 8.53 0.65
N GLY A 51 13.64 8.73 -0.39
CA GLY A 51 15.08 8.41 -0.39
C GLY A 51 15.58 8.07 -1.79
N PRO A 52 16.91 7.98 -1.98
CA PRO A 52 17.51 7.71 -3.28
C PRO A 52 17.14 6.32 -3.81
N SER A 53 17.32 6.12 -5.12
CA SER A 53 17.15 4.80 -5.73
C SER A 53 18.11 3.79 -5.09
N GLY A 54 17.63 2.58 -4.83
CA GLY A 54 18.44 1.53 -4.19
C GLY A 54 18.59 1.65 -2.66
N SER A 55 18.00 2.65 -2.00
CA SER A 55 18.08 2.79 -0.52
C SER A 55 17.31 1.71 0.26
N GLY A 56 16.52 0.85 -0.42
CA GLY A 56 15.78 -0.24 0.22
C GLY A 56 14.31 0.06 0.51
N LYS A 57 13.73 1.13 -0.06
CA LYS A 57 12.33 1.54 0.16
C LYS A 57 11.33 0.44 -0.20
N SER A 58 11.43 -0.12 -1.40
CA SER A 58 10.55 -1.23 -1.83
C SER A 58 10.75 -2.47 -0.95
N THR A 59 11.99 -2.75 -0.53
CA THR A 59 12.27 -3.83 0.43
C THR A 59 11.56 -3.57 1.76
N LEU A 60 11.64 -2.34 2.28
CA LEU A 60 10.93 -1.96 3.51
C LEU A 60 9.43 -2.16 3.34
N LEU A 61 8.84 -1.66 2.24
CA LEU A 61 7.42 -1.84 1.94
C LEU A 61 7.01 -3.32 1.90
N HIS A 62 7.84 -4.17 1.28
CA HIS A 62 7.60 -5.61 1.21
C HIS A 62 7.61 -6.27 2.60
N LEU A 63 8.49 -5.84 3.50
CA LEU A 63 8.48 -6.32 4.88
C LEU A 63 7.24 -5.87 5.63
N LEU A 64 6.83 -4.59 5.49
CA LEU A 64 5.63 -4.05 6.10
C LEU A 64 4.36 -4.76 5.64
N GLY A 65 4.35 -5.23 4.40
CA GLY A 65 3.24 -5.97 3.81
C GLY A 65 3.32 -7.49 3.98
N GLY A 66 4.37 -8.02 4.60
CA GLY A 66 4.58 -9.47 4.72
C GLY A 66 4.74 -10.18 3.37
N LEU A 67 5.23 -9.48 2.35
CA LEU A 67 5.63 -10.08 1.06
C LEU A 67 7.02 -10.69 1.16
N ASP A 68 7.82 -10.22 2.11
CA ASP A 68 9.13 -10.77 2.46
C ASP A 68 9.25 -10.81 4.00
N ARG A 69 10.21 -11.57 4.52
CA ARG A 69 10.45 -11.70 5.96
C ARG A 69 11.67 -10.89 6.37
N PRO A 70 11.62 -10.17 7.51
CA PRO A 70 12.79 -9.49 8.03
C PRO A 70 13.86 -10.51 8.47
N THR A 71 15.15 -10.12 8.33
CA THR A 71 16.27 -10.88 8.91
C THR A 71 16.35 -10.66 10.41
N ARG A 72 15.91 -9.48 10.88
CA ARG A 72 15.82 -9.09 12.30
C ARG A 72 14.65 -8.17 12.51
N GLY A 73 14.21 -8.07 13.77
CA GLY A 73 13.14 -7.19 14.19
C GLY A 73 11.76 -7.76 13.93
N THR A 74 10.75 -6.93 14.15
CA THR A 74 9.34 -7.32 14.04
C THR A 74 8.53 -6.28 13.29
N VAL A 75 7.46 -6.72 12.65
CA VAL A 75 6.43 -5.86 12.04
C VAL A 75 5.09 -6.26 12.64
N LYS A 76 4.44 -5.30 13.28
CA LYS A 76 3.08 -5.47 13.77
C LYS A 76 2.13 -4.60 12.95
N VAL A 77 1.03 -5.17 12.53
CA VAL A 77 -0.10 -4.45 11.92
C VAL A 77 -1.31 -4.73 12.77
N ALA A 78 -1.85 -3.68 13.38
CA ALA A 78 -2.80 -3.80 14.48
C ALA A 78 -2.24 -4.68 15.62
N GLU A 79 -2.98 -5.73 15.99
CA GLU A 79 -2.57 -6.70 17.04
C GLU A 79 -1.67 -7.85 16.52
N PHE A 80 -1.45 -7.94 15.21
CA PHE A 80 -0.76 -9.08 14.59
C PHE A 80 0.73 -8.82 14.35
N ASP A 81 1.60 -9.65 14.89
CA ASP A 81 3.01 -9.74 14.47
C ASP A 81 3.08 -10.55 13.17
N ILE A 82 3.06 -9.84 12.03
CA ILE A 82 2.97 -10.48 10.70
C ILE A 82 4.23 -11.26 10.34
N ALA A 83 5.37 -10.97 10.96
CA ALA A 83 6.61 -11.71 10.74
C ALA A 83 6.55 -13.13 11.32
N LYS A 84 5.66 -13.38 12.30
CA LYS A 84 5.48 -14.67 12.98
C LYS A 84 4.33 -15.51 12.44
N LEU A 85 3.47 -14.94 11.60
CA LEU A 85 2.34 -15.69 11.03
C LEU A 85 2.86 -16.83 10.13
N ALA A 86 2.17 -17.97 10.17
CA ALA A 86 2.35 -19.03 9.19
C ALA A 86 1.92 -18.54 7.80
N ASP A 87 2.49 -19.08 6.71
CA ASP A 87 2.29 -18.58 5.35
C ASP A 87 0.81 -18.51 4.93
N VAL A 88 0.01 -19.50 5.34
CA VAL A 88 -1.44 -19.53 5.05
C VAL A 88 -2.19 -18.39 5.77
N ASP A 89 -1.85 -18.15 7.05
CA ASP A 89 -2.49 -17.10 7.85
C ASP A 89 -2.00 -15.72 7.41
N LEU A 90 -0.72 -15.58 7.05
CA LEU A 90 -0.16 -14.38 6.47
C LEU A 90 -0.82 -14.02 5.13
N ALA A 91 -1.07 -15.01 4.26
CA ALA A 91 -1.78 -14.79 3.00
C ALA A 91 -3.23 -14.32 3.22
N ARG A 92 -3.94 -14.91 4.19
CA ARG A 92 -5.29 -14.47 4.58
C ARG A 92 -5.28 -13.07 5.17
N PHE A 93 -4.31 -12.79 6.02
CA PHE A 93 -4.12 -11.47 6.63
C PHE A 93 -3.89 -10.41 5.55
N ARG A 94 -2.92 -10.62 4.63
CA ARG A 94 -2.67 -9.70 3.52
C ARG A 94 -3.92 -9.41 2.71
N ASN A 95 -4.66 -10.45 2.34
CA ASN A 95 -5.86 -10.30 1.52
C ASN A 95 -6.96 -9.47 2.18
N ARG A 96 -7.06 -9.49 3.52
CA ARG A 96 -8.11 -8.79 4.26
C ARG A 96 -7.71 -7.39 4.72
N GLU A 97 -6.48 -7.25 5.21
CA GLU A 97 -6.04 -6.07 5.94
C GLU A 97 -5.20 -5.13 5.11
N ILE A 98 -4.61 -5.60 3.99
CA ILE A 98 -3.63 -4.83 3.23
C ILE A 98 -4.03 -4.72 1.75
N GLY A 99 -4.11 -3.49 1.26
CA GLY A 99 -4.15 -3.19 -0.17
C GLY A 99 -2.74 -2.90 -0.71
N PHE A 100 -2.43 -3.39 -1.90
CA PHE A 100 -1.13 -3.15 -2.54
C PHE A 100 -1.30 -2.44 -3.88
N ILE A 101 -0.46 -1.41 -4.10
CA ILE A 101 -0.22 -0.80 -5.41
C ILE A 101 1.28 -0.95 -5.70
N PHE A 102 1.62 -1.48 -6.87
CA PHE A 102 2.99 -1.68 -7.33
C PHE A 102 3.32 -0.74 -8.48
N GLN A 103 4.58 -0.41 -8.66
CA GLN A 103 5.09 0.54 -9.65
C GLN A 103 4.59 0.27 -11.09
N PHE A 104 4.49 -0.99 -11.50
CA PHE A 104 3.96 -1.37 -12.82
C PHE A 104 2.54 -1.91 -12.74
N HIS A 105 1.75 -1.47 -11.74
CA HIS A 105 0.36 -1.82 -11.50
C HIS A 105 0.08 -3.32 -11.34
N GLN A 106 0.84 -4.19 -11.99
CA GLN A 106 0.76 -5.66 -11.93
C GLN A 106 -0.68 -6.18 -12.12
N LEU A 107 -1.37 -5.63 -13.11
CA LEU A 107 -2.66 -6.16 -13.52
C LEU A 107 -2.47 -7.49 -14.24
N LEU A 108 -3.42 -8.40 -14.04
CA LEU A 108 -3.45 -9.70 -14.71
C LEU A 108 -3.90 -9.49 -16.17
N PRO A 109 -3.04 -9.73 -17.18
CA PRO A 109 -3.28 -9.31 -18.56
C PRO A 109 -4.43 -10.10 -19.24
N GLU A 110 -4.70 -11.32 -18.79
CA GLU A 110 -5.78 -12.17 -19.31
C GLU A 110 -7.15 -11.79 -18.78
N PHE A 111 -7.21 -11.01 -17.68
CA PHE A 111 -8.42 -10.62 -17.00
C PHE A 111 -8.84 -9.20 -17.38
N THR A 112 -10.14 -8.96 -17.46
CA THR A 112 -10.70 -7.62 -17.64
C THR A 112 -10.42 -6.72 -16.43
N ALA A 113 -10.66 -5.42 -16.57
CA ALA A 113 -10.57 -4.46 -15.46
C ALA A 113 -11.46 -4.89 -14.28
N LEU A 114 -12.72 -5.27 -14.58
CA LEU A 114 -13.66 -5.76 -13.57
C LEU A 114 -13.13 -7.00 -12.85
N GLU A 115 -12.62 -7.99 -13.58
CA GLU A 115 -12.08 -9.22 -13.00
C GLU A 115 -10.82 -8.98 -12.17
N ASN A 116 -9.92 -8.07 -12.62
CA ASN A 116 -8.78 -7.64 -11.83
C ASN A 116 -9.22 -7.07 -10.47
N VAL A 117 -10.23 -6.21 -10.45
CA VAL A 117 -10.76 -5.62 -9.21
C VAL A 117 -11.51 -6.66 -8.37
N MET A 118 -12.17 -7.64 -8.98
CA MET A 118 -12.84 -8.74 -8.26
C MET A 118 -11.86 -9.68 -7.54
N MET A 119 -10.63 -9.80 -8.02
CA MET A 119 -9.69 -10.86 -7.61
C MET A 119 -9.50 -10.98 -6.08
N PRO A 120 -9.25 -9.90 -5.30
CA PRO A 120 -9.12 -10.01 -3.85
C PRO A 120 -10.37 -10.58 -3.16
N LEU A 121 -11.56 -10.25 -3.67
CA LEU A 121 -12.81 -10.74 -3.13
C LEU A 121 -13.03 -12.23 -3.44
N LEU A 122 -12.63 -12.67 -4.63
CA LEU A 122 -12.70 -14.09 -5.02
C LEU A 122 -11.72 -14.94 -4.21
N ILE A 123 -10.50 -14.44 -3.97
CA ILE A 123 -9.52 -15.07 -3.09
C ILE A 123 -10.08 -15.23 -1.66
N SER A 124 -10.82 -14.23 -1.16
CA SER A 124 -11.51 -14.30 0.14
C SER A 124 -12.78 -15.16 0.13
N ARG A 125 -13.08 -15.85 -0.98
CA ARG A 125 -14.25 -16.71 -1.18
C ARG A 125 -15.58 -15.97 -1.11
N SER A 126 -15.62 -14.70 -1.48
CA SER A 126 -16.87 -13.97 -1.68
C SER A 126 -17.66 -14.59 -2.85
N PRO A 127 -19.01 -14.68 -2.76
CA PRO A 127 -19.84 -15.10 -3.90
C PRO A 127 -19.55 -14.21 -5.13
N VAL A 128 -19.47 -14.82 -6.32
CA VAL A 128 -19.10 -14.15 -7.58
C VAL A 128 -19.95 -12.93 -7.85
N ASP A 129 -21.27 -13.04 -7.70
CA ASP A 129 -22.20 -11.93 -7.96
C ASP A 129 -21.99 -10.76 -6.97
N LYS A 130 -21.66 -11.06 -5.72
CA LYS A 130 -21.32 -10.03 -4.72
C LYS A 130 -20.00 -9.35 -5.10
N ALA A 131 -18.97 -10.12 -5.43
CA ALA A 131 -17.67 -9.61 -5.85
C ALA A 131 -17.81 -8.72 -7.10
N ARG A 132 -18.60 -9.15 -8.09
CA ARG A 132 -18.88 -8.37 -9.30
C ARG A 132 -19.52 -7.02 -8.99
N ARG A 133 -20.56 -6.99 -8.15
CA ARG A 133 -21.22 -5.73 -7.77
C ARG A 133 -20.28 -4.78 -7.02
N GLN A 134 -19.49 -5.30 -6.08
CA GLN A 134 -18.54 -4.48 -5.32
C GLN A 134 -17.42 -3.92 -6.22
N ALA A 135 -16.92 -4.74 -7.15
CA ALA A 135 -15.91 -4.32 -8.10
C ALA A 135 -16.44 -3.25 -9.07
N ALA A 136 -17.68 -3.39 -9.55
CA ALA A 136 -18.33 -2.39 -10.42
C ALA A 136 -18.45 -1.03 -9.71
N VAL A 137 -18.93 -1.02 -8.46
CA VAL A 137 -19.00 0.20 -7.63
C VAL A 137 -17.62 0.81 -7.43
N MET A 138 -16.57 -0.02 -7.28
CA MET A 138 -15.22 0.50 -7.12
C MET A 138 -14.68 1.09 -8.42
N LEU A 139 -14.98 0.50 -9.58
CA LEU A 139 -14.66 1.09 -10.90
C LEU A 139 -15.36 2.43 -11.12
N GLU A 140 -16.61 2.59 -10.68
CA GLU A 140 -17.32 3.87 -10.70
C GLU A 140 -16.59 4.91 -9.84
N LYS A 141 -16.15 4.55 -8.62
CA LYS A 141 -15.42 5.45 -7.70
C LYS A 141 -14.10 5.95 -8.27
N VAL A 142 -13.42 5.15 -9.09
CA VAL A 142 -12.17 5.57 -9.75
C VAL A 142 -12.42 6.18 -11.14
N GLY A 143 -13.68 6.38 -11.53
CA GLY A 143 -14.07 7.04 -12.78
C GLY A 143 -13.94 6.19 -14.04
N LEU A 144 -14.03 4.86 -13.92
CA LEU A 144 -13.84 3.90 -15.02
C LEU A 144 -15.00 2.90 -15.21
N PRO A 145 -16.29 3.29 -15.08
CA PRO A 145 -17.40 2.35 -15.26
C PRO A 145 -17.42 1.74 -16.66
N ASP A 146 -17.08 2.52 -17.69
CA ASP A 146 -17.11 2.11 -19.10
C ASP A 146 -15.91 1.24 -19.51
N ARG A 147 -14.94 1.06 -18.61
CA ARG A 147 -13.74 0.24 -18.83
C ARG A 147 -13.83 -1.16 -18.25
N ALA A 148 -14.93 -1.52 -17.62
CA ALA A 148 -15.13 -2.78 -16.91
C ALA A 148 -14.75 -4.04 -17.73
N SER A 149 -15.05 -4.04 -19.04
CA SER A 149 -14.76 -5.15 -19.96
C SER A 149 -13.41 -5.10 -20.66
N HIS A 150 -12.65 -4.00 -20.52
CA HIS A 150 -11.36 -3.86 -21.17
C HIS A 150 -10.27 -4.65 -20.46
N ARG A 151 -9.31 -5.16 -21.21
CA ARG A 151 -8.09 -5.80 -20.67
C ARG A 151 -6.96 -4.78 -20.49
N PRO A 152 -5.98 -5.05 -19.64
CA PRO A 152 -4.88 -4.12 -19.40
C PRO A 152 -4.20 -3.57 -20.65
N GLY A 153 -3.99 -4.39 -21.68
CA GLY A 153 -3.40 -3.95 -22.95
C GLY A 153 -4.26 -2.97 -23.77
N GLU A 154 -5.53 -2.77 -23.43
CA GLU A 154 -6.47 -1.85 -24.08
C GLU A 154 -6.65 -0.55 -23.28
N LEU A 155 -5.90 -0.38 -22.19
CA LEU A 155 -6.02 0.71 -21.23
C LEU A 155 -4.76 1.58 -21.24
N SER A 156 -4.93 2.88 -21.07
CA SER A 156 -3.81 3.80 -20.80
C SER A 156 -3.16 3.51 -19.45
N GLY A 157 -1.91 3.98 -19.25
CA GLY A 157 -1.21 3.84 -17.96
C GLY A 157 -2.00 4.41 -16.79
N GLY A 158 -2.62 5.59 -16.96
CA GLY A 158 -3.46 6.18 -15.91
C GLY A 158 -4.73 5.38 -15.61
N GLU A 159 -5.37 4.78 -16.62
CA GLU A 159 -6.50 3.87 -16.42
C GLU A 159 -6.06 2.61 -15.68
N GLN A 160 -4.89 2.05 -16.02
CA GLN A 160 -4.31 0.89 -15.31
C GLN A 160 -4.00 1.22 -13.86
N ALA A 161 -3.44 2.41 -13.57
CA ALA A 161 -3.18 2.87 -12.21
C ALA A 161 -4.47 2.98 -11.37
N ARG A 162 -5.54 3.55 -11.95
CA ARG A 162 -6.86 3.65 -11.31
C ARG A 162 -7.47 2.27 -11.03
N ILE A 163 -7.31 1.30 -11.93
CA ILE A 163 -7.76 -0.08 -11.73
C ILE A 163 -6.93 -0.76 -10.62
N ALA A 164 -5.60 -0.56 -10.58
CA ALA A 164 -4.76 -1.07 -9.52
C ALA A 164 -5.16 -0.51 -8.14
N LEU A 165 -5.49 0.78 -8.07
CA LEU A 165 -6.04 1.41 -6.87
C LEU A 165 -7.40 0.80 -6.50
N ALA A 166 -8.32 0.65 -7.45
CA ALA A 166 -9.62 0.01 -7.24
C ALA A 166 -9.46 -1.41 -6.69
N ARG A 167 -8.54 -2.20 -7.28
CA ARG A 167 -8.21 -3.56 -6.81
C ARG A 167 -7.67 -3.56 -5.39
N ALA A 168 -6.79 -2.61 -5.06
CA ALA A 168 -6.23 -2.50 -3.73
C ALA A 168 -7.27 -2.18 -2.66
N LEU A 169 -8.31 -1.40 -3.01
CA LEU A 169 -9.32 -0.89 -2.08
C LEU A 169 -10.61 -1.70 -1.99
N VAL A 170 -10.88 -2.60 -2.96
CA VAL A 170 -12.17 -3.30 -3.06
C VAL A 170 -12.51 -4.15 -1.82
N GLY A 171 -11.49 -4.65 -1.11
CA GLY A 171 -11.61 -5.40 0.13
C GLY A 171 -11.80 -4.52 1.37
N SER A 172 -11.80 -3.19 1.24
CA SER A 172 -11.79 -2.23 2.36
C SER A 172 -10.65 -2.50 3.36
N PRO A 173 -9.39 -2.51 2.90
CA PRO A 173 -8.24 -2.79 3.76
C PRO A 173 -8.05 -1.70 4.82
N ARG A 174 -7.41 -2.04 5.94
CA ARG A 174 -7.01 -1.07 6.97
C ARG A 174 -5.74 -0.32 6.62
N LEU A 175 -4.88 -0.93 5.78
CA LEU A 175 -3.57 -0.40 5.38
C LEU A 175 -3.41 -0.47 3.86
N LEU A 176 -3.04 0.64 3.24
CA LEU A 176 -2.63 0.70 1.85
C LEU A 176 -1.10 0.83 1.78
N LEU A 177 -0.46 -0.04 1.03
CA LEU A 177 0.97 0.01 0.73
C LEU A 177 1.14 0.29 -0.76
N ALA A 178 1.80 1.38 -1.11
CA ALA A 178 2.01 1.80 -2.49
C ALA A 178 3.51 1.97 -2.78
N ASP A 179 4.02 1.27 -3.78
CA ASP A 179 5.39 1.38 -4.26
C ASP A 179 5.40 2.14 -5.59
N GLU A 180 5.85 3.40 -5.56
CA GLU A 180 5.94 4.31 -6.70
C GLU A 180 4.65 4.31 -7.56
N PRO A 181 3.48 4.63 -6.99
CA PRO A 181 2.17 4.41 -7.63
C PRO A 181 1.95 5.19 -8.93
N THR A 182 2.84 6.14 -9.25
CA THR A 182 2.79 7.00 -10.44
C THR A 182 4.14 7.12 -11.14
N GLY A 183 5.09 6.23 -10.83
CA GLY A 183 6.47 6.33 -11.31
C GLY A 183 6.64 6.14 -12.83
N ASP A 184 5.68 5.53 -13.49
CA ASP A 184 5.63 5.27 -14.94
C ASP A 184 4.65 6.18 -15.70
N LEU A 185 4.03 7.15 -15.01
CA LEU A 185 3.04 8.05 -15.57
C LEU A 185 3.64 9.44 -15.90
N ASP A 186 3.05 10.11 -16.89
CA ASP A 186 3.32 11.53 -17.11
C ASP A 186 2.81 12.37 -15.92
N SER A 187 3.37 13.59 -15.77
CA SER A 187 3.10 14.45 -14.61
C SER A 187 1.62 14.77 -14.42
N LYS A 188 0.85 14.99 -15.49
CA LYS A 188 -0.57 15.34 -15.42
C LYS A 188 -1.39 14.15 -14.91
N THR A 189 -1.19 13.00 -15.52
CA THR A 189 -1.85 11.74 -15.11
C THR A 189 -1.45 11.36 -13.69
N GLY A 190 -0.18 11.53 -13.33
CA GLY A 190 0.30 11.33 -11.96
C GLY A 190 -0.42 12.21 -10.94
N ASP A 191 -0.57 13.51 -11.21
CA ASP A 191 -1.27 14.45 -10.32
C ASP A 191 -2.76 14.08 -10.13
N GLU A 192 -3.41 13.51 -11.15
CA GLU A 192 -4.78 12.99 -11.02
C GLU A 192 -4.85 11.78 -10.06
N ILE A 193 -3.87 10.86 -10.14
CA ILE A 193 -3.78 9.71 -9.20
C ILE A 193 -3.46 10.18 -7.79
N HIS A 194 -2.57 11.16 -7.62
CA HIS A 194 -2.28 11.77 -6.32
C HIS A 194 -3.54 12.37 -5.68
N SER A 195 -4.34 13.09 -6.48
CA SER A 195 -5.61 13.68 -6.03
C SER A 195 -6.60 12.60 -5.60
N LEU A 196 -6.69 11.51 -6.35
CA LEU A 196 -7.56 10.38 -6.02
C LEU A 196 -7.11 9.65 -4.75
N LEU A 197 -5.81 9.42 -4.56
CA LEU A 197 -5.26 8.84 -3.33
C LEU A 197 -5.58 9.72 -2.11
N LYS A 198 -5.39 11.03 -2.23
CA LYS A 198 -5.72 12.00 -1.18
C LYS A 198 -7.21 12.04 -0.85
N GLU A 199 -8.07 11.98 -1.86
CA GLU A 199 -9.51 11.92 -1.67
C GLU A 199 -9.93 10.65 -0.90
N VAL A 200 -9.43 9.48 -1.31
CA VAL A 200 -9.68 8.20 -0.63
C VAL A 200 -9.18 8.26 0.82
N HIS A 201 -7.96 8.73 1.05
CA HIS A 201 -7.41 8.91 2.39
C HIS A 201 -8.34 9.77 3.26
N ARG A 202 -8.73 10.95 2.78
CA ARG A 202 -9.59 11.89 3.51
C ARG A 202 -10.99 11.35 3.80
N THR A 203 -11.61 10.65 2.82
CA THR A 203 -13.01 10.19 2.92
C THR A 203 -13.16 8.90 3.69
N GLN A 204 -12.13 8.05 3.72
CA GLN A 204 -12.16 6.73 4.36
C GLN A 204 -11.27 6.63 5.59
N SER A 205 -10.55 7.69 5.95
CA SER A 205 -9.52 7.68 7.01
C SER A 205 -8.53 6.50 6.81
N LEU A 206 -8.15 6.24 5.55
CA LEU A 206 -7.32 5.11 5.17
C LEU A 206 -5.88 5.35 5.62
N THR A 207 -5.32 4.42 6.37
CA THR A 207 -3.89 4.47 6.68
C THR A 207 -3.08 4.04 5.45
N SER A 208 -2.08 4.83 5.07
CA SER A 208 -1.32 4.59 3.85
C SER A 208 0.18 4.77 4.06
N VAL A 209 0.97 3.88 3.46
CA VAL A 209 2.42 4.02 3.33
C VAL A 209 2.76 4.07 1.86
N ILE A 210 3.35 5.16 1.42
CA ILE A 210 3.66 5.42 0.01
C ILE A 210 5.16 5.57 -0.13
N VAL A 211 5.79 4.63 -0.79
CA VAL A 211 7.18 4.76 -1.23
C VAL A 211 7.20 5.59 -2.51
N THR A 212 7.96 6.66 -2.51
CA THR A 212 8.07 7.50 -3.70
C THR A 212 9.36 8.34 -3.71
N HIS A 213 9.83 8.66 -4.90
CA HIS A 213 10.84 9.70 -5.15
C HIS A 213 10.18 11.00 -5.66
N ASN A 214 8.87 11.02 -5.83
CA ASN A 214 8.12 12.19 -6.27
C ASN A 214 7.84 13.12 -5.08
N GLU A 215 8.53 14.25 -5.04
CA GLU A 215 8.41 15.24 -3.96
C GLU A 215 6.98 15.81 -3.85
N ARG A 216 6.25 15.97 -4.97
CA ARG A 216 4.87 16.46 -4.96
C ARG A 216 3.95 15.47 -4.25
N LEU A 217 4.08 14.18 -4.52
CA LEU A 217 3.30 13.15 -3.82
C LEU A 217 3.68 13.11 -2.34
N ALA A 218 4.98 13.10 -2.02
CA ALA A 218 5.46 13.13 -0.64
C ALA A 218 4.92 14.34 0.15
N ALA A 219 4.88 15.52 -0.46
CA ALA A 219 4.34 16.73 0.15
C ALA A 219 2.81 16.70 0.41
N THR A 220 2.08 15.75 -0.17
CA THR A 220 0.65 15.55 0.12
C THR A 220 0.37 14.64 1.31
N CYS A 221 1.40 13.94 1.80
CA CYS A 221 1.32 13.07 2.96
C CYS A 221 1.40 13.84 4.28
N ASP A 222 0.84 13.27 5.36
CA ASP A 222 0.86 13.88 6.69
C ASP A 222 2.28 13.95 7.25
N ARG A 223 3.12 12.98 6.88
CA ARG A 223 4.53 12.87 7.32
C ARG A 223 5.39 12.21 6.24
N VAL A 224 6.64 12.64 6.17
CA VAL A 224 7.67 12.05 5.32
C VAL A 224 8.77 11.45 6.18
N LEU A 225 9.10 10.19 5.92
CA LEU A 225 10.24 9.48 6.49
C LEU A 225 11.30 9.34 5.40
N HIS A 226 12.55 9.60 5.73
CA HIS A 226 13.67 9.48 4.78
C HIS A 226 14.47 8.21 5.06
N LEU A 227 14.56 7.32 4.06
CA LEU A 227 15.39 6.13 4.12
C LEU A 227 16.67 6.35 3.30
N GLU A 228 17.79 6.51 3.98
CA GLU A 228 19.09 6.76 3.38
C GLU A 228 20.17 6.00 4.16
N ASP A 229 21.14 5.41 3.45
CA ASP A 229 22.25 4.63 4.04
C ASP A 229 21.81 3.59 5.08
N GLY A 230 20.66 2.97 4.84
CA GLY A 230 20.09 1.95 5.72
C GLY A 230 19.52 2.48 7.03
N ARG A 231 19.29 3.80 7.15
CA ARG A 231 18.70 4.48 8.30
C ARG A 231 17.41 5.20 7.90
N LEU A 232 16.47 5.24 8.81
CA LEU A 232 15.21 5.98 8.67
C LEU A 232 15.23 7.20 9.59
N THR A 233 14.96 8.39 9.03
CA THR A 233 14.89 9.68 9.75
C THR A 233 13.61 10.43 9.43
#